data_b71385cecbdd2c8ecf54d4c9abf0f787
#
_entry.id   b71385cecbdd2c8ecf54d4c9abf0f787
#
_cell.length_a   1.000
_cell.length_b   1.000
_cell.length_c   1.000
_cell.angle_alpha   90.00
_cell.angle_beta   90.00
_cell.angle_gamma   90.00
#
_symmetry.space_group_name_H-M   'P 1'
#
loop_
_entity.id
_entity.type
_entity.pdbx_description
1 polymer ?
#
loop_
_entity_poly.entity_id
_entity_poly.type
_entity_poly.pdbx_seq_one_letter_code
_entity_poly.pdbx_strand_id
1 'polypeptide(L)'
;MEFDGVLSKAVKEEVSREEALFLLEETKTVDRHLELFRAASYVRESEVGNVFKFDGFIGTITPCTTSPPCMYCGRSARPESFSNILKPDEVALAAKLIEATGTKRVELGGGTLWSGADSLVLEAVRAVRSAANLEVWVNVGPCLSRKALEELKSLGVAEVCSSLETINEKIFREVKPGDDFHARVKFAKTIKDVGLKLNSVMMVGIGSSYKDYVDHIFWLKEVGVDHFCITGFNPILGTPLETRMPATSYEVAKVIAVSRLVLRKADIGIGGIMNDPQLLPLAIMAGANRAIHLGVHVHRPGRWAQGYKCVESKRFNGLEFVNLLPLTVRIVEGMSMHAEDGIKKALRGVFK
;
A
#
# COMPACT_ATOMS: atom_id res chain seq x y z
N MET A 1 0.48 26.18 -20.72
CA MET A 1 1.61 25.24 -20.50
C MET A 1 1.64 24.25 -21.67
N GLU A 2 2.82 23.87 -22.12
CA GLU A 2 2.97 22.81 -23.11
C GLU A 2 3.40 21.50 -22.44
N PHE A 3 2.85 20.37 -22.87
CA PHE A 3 3.03 19.08 -22.21
C PHE A 3 4.50 18.65 -22.16
N ASP A 4 5.20 18.73 -23.29
CA ASP A 4 6.62 18.35 -23.40
C ASP A 4 7.54 19.27 -22.57
N GLY A 5 7.20 20.56 -22.50
CA GLY A 5 7.91 21.53 -21.67
C GLY A 5 7.82 21.20 -20.18
N VAL A 6 6.60 20.85 -19.71
CA VAL A 6 6.38 20.46 -18.31
C VAL A 6 7.09 19.14 -18.00
N LEU A 7 7.03 18.15 -18.87
CA LEU A 7 7.75 16.88 -18.68
C LEU A 7 9.27 17.06 -18.66
N SER A 8 9.81 17.85 -19.57
CA SER A 8 11.26 18.14 -19.64
C SER A 8 11.77 18.82 -18.35
N LYS A 9 10.95 19.69 -17.78
CA LYS A 9 11.22 20.30 -16.46
C LYS A 9 11.12 19.26 -15.34
N ALA A 10 10.01 18.48 -15.30
CA ALA A 10 9.71 17.52 -14.25
C ALA A 10 10.80 16.46 -14.05
N VAL A 11 11.53 16.11 -15.10
CA VAL A 11 12.67 15.19 -15.03
C VAL A 11 13.83 15.78 -14.20
N LYS A 12 14.03 17.08 -14.24
CA LYS A 12 15.19 17.78 -13.61
C LYS A 12 14.84 18.48 -12.32
N GLU A 13 13.62 18.99 -12.21
CA GLU A 13 13.19 19.91 -11.16
C GLU A 13 11.89 19.44 -10.53
N GLU A 14 11.51 20.08 -9.44
CA GLU A 14 10.23 19.86 -8.79
C GLU A 14 9.06 20.34 -9.64
N VAL A 15 7.97 19.61 -9.61
CA VAL A 15 6.71 19.93 -10.29
C VAL A 15 5.83 20.78 -9.35
N SER A 16 5.22 21.83 -9.86
CA SER A 16 4.23 22.62 -9.12
C SER A 16 2.86 21.93 -9.07
N ARG A 17 1.94 22.45 -8.23
CA ARG A 17 0.56 21.92 -8.15
C ARG A 17 -0.17 22.08 -9.49
N GLU A 18 0.00 23.21 -10.14
CA GLU A 18 -0.62 23.51 -11.43
C GLU A 18 -0.06 22.61 -12.54
N GLU A 19 1.25 22.38 -12.54
CA GLU A 19 1.89 21.46 -13.49
C GLU A 19 1.47 20.00 -13.25
N ALA A 20 1.37 19.56 -12.01
CA ALA A 20 0.90 18.22 -11.66
C ALA A 20 -0.55 17.99 -12.11
N LEU A 21 -1.43 18.97 -11.89
CA LEU A 21 -2.81 18.93 -12.35
C LEU A 21 -2.88 18.92 -13.89
N PHE A 22 -2.12 19.78 -14.53
CA PHE A 22 -2.02 19.85 -16.00
C PHE A 22 -1.57 18.50 -16.60
N LEU A 23 -0.57 17.86 -16.02
CA LEU A 23 -0.13 16.52 -16.46
C LEU A 23 -1.24 15.48 -16.33
N LEU A 24 -2.00 15.47 -15.21
CA LEU A 24 -3.14 14.56 -15.05
C LEU A 24 -4.25 14.83 -16.07
N GLU A 25 -4.56 16.09 -16.32
CA GLU A 25 -5.66 16.48 -17.24
C GLU A 25 -5.31 16.25 -18.70
N GLU A 26 -4.05 16.50 -19.08
CA GLU A 26 -3.64 16.42 -20.48
C GLU A 26 -3.12 15.05 -20.91
N THR A 27 -2.87 14.13 -20.01
CA THR A 27 -2.53 12.74 -20.34
C THR A 27 -3.80 11.99 -20.78
N LYS A 28 -4.19 12.16 -22.04
CA LYS A 28 -5.43 11.62 -22.65
C LYS A 28 -5.18 10.63 -23.79
N THR A 29 -3.99 10.63 -24.37
CA THR A 29 -3.61 9.76 -25.50
C THR A 29 -2.60 8.71 -25.04
N VAL A 30 -2.48 7.62 -25.81
CA VAL A 30 -1.48 6.57 -25.52
C VAL A 30 -0.08 7.15 -25.49
N ASP A 31 0.28 8.01 -26.45
CA ASP A 31 1.61 8.61 -26.53
C ASP A 31 1.92 9.43 -25.28
N ARG A 32 1.00 10.29 -24.85
CA ARG A 32 1.17 11.09 -23.61
C ARG A 32 1.27 10.23 -22.35
N HIS A 33 0.58 9.09 -22.28
CA HIS A 33 0.77 8.13 -21.17
C HIS A 33 2.19 7.56 -21.19
N LEU A 34 2.68 7.15 -22.37
CA LEU A 34 4.03 6.58 -22.48
C LEU A 34 5.12 7.62 -22.18
N GLU A 35 4.95 8.86 -22.59
CA GLU A 35 5.86 9.98 -22.28
C GLU A 35 5.89 10.28 -20.80
N LEU A 36 4.72 10.41 -20.14
CA LEU A 36 4.61 10.62 -18.71
C LEU A 36 5.25 9.47 -17.92
N PHE A 37 4.99 8.22 -18.31
CA PHE A 37 5.54 7.05 -17.63
C PHE A 37 7.05 6.97 -17.79
N ARG A 38 7.58 7.31 -18.98
CA ARG A 38 9.04 7.38 -19.22
C ARG A 38 9.70 8.41 -18.32
N ALA A 39 9.13 9.62 -18.22
CA ALA A 39 9.63 10.66 -17.34
C ALA A 39 9.63 10.22 -15.86
N ALA A 40 8.54 9.63 -15.39
CA ALA A 40 8.41 9.13 -14.03
C ALA A 40 9.37 7.96 -13.73
N SER A 41 9.54 7.03 -14.68
CA SER A 41 10.51 5.92 -14.56
C SER A 41 11.94 6.43 -14.48
N TYR A 42 12.29 7.44 -15.29
CA TYR A 42 13.61 8.08 -15.24
C TYR A 42 13.86 8.74 -13.87
N VAL A 43 12.88 9.48 -13.35
CA VAL A 43 12.98 10.09 -12.01
C VAL A 43 13.14 9.01 -10.93
N ARG A 44 12.37 7.92 -10.98
CA ARG A 44 12.55 6.79 -10.07
C ARG A 44 13.98 6.27 -10.11
N GLU A 45 14.49 5.97 -11.31
CA GLU A 45 15.82 5.38 -11.48
C GLU A 45 16.92 6.30 -10.95
N SER A 46 16.82 7.61 -11.22
CA SER A 46 17.81 8.60 -10.78
C SER A 46 17.76 8.90 -9.28
N GLU A 47 16.59 8.87 -8.65
CA GLU A 47 16.41 9.32 -7.26
C GLU A 47 16.39 8.15 -6.24
N VAL A 48 15.82 6.99 -6.61
CA VAL A 48 15.67 5.85 -5.70
C VAL A 48 16.28 4.55 -6.24
N GLY A 49 16.79 4.60 -7.47
CA GLY A 49 17.45 3.47 -8.11
C GLY A 49 16.51 2.51 -8.83
N ASN A 50 17.08 1.41 -9.33
CA ASN A 50 16.39 0.43 -10.19
C ASN A 50 16.12 -0.91 -9.49
N VAL A 51 16.00 -0.89 -8.16
CA VAL A 51 15.65 -2.08 -7.35
C VAL A 51 14.19 -2.02 -6.95
N PHE A 52 13.45 -3.08 -7.21
CA PHE A 52 12.07 -3.23 -6.76
C PHE A 52 12.01 -3.90 -5.39
N LYS A 53 11.32 -3.27 -4.44
CA LYS A 53 11.16 -3.72 -3.07
C LYS A 53 9.93 -4.61 -2.92
N PHE A 54 10.10 -5.74 -2.25
CA PHE A 54 9.06 -6.72 -2.03
C PHE A 54 8.65 -6.76 -0.57
N ASP A 55 7.35 -6.60 -0.32
CA ASP A 55 6.79 -6.65 1.03
C ASP A 55 5.90 -7.89 1.21
N GLY A 56 5.94 -8.47 2.40
CA GLY A 56 4.95 -9.42 2.87
C GLY A 56 3.84 -8.72 3.67
N PHE A 57 2.74 -9.43 3.89
CA PHE A 57 1.62 -8.97 4.70
C PHE A 57 1.25 -10.03 5.74
N ILE A 58 1.05 -9.63 6.98
CA ILE A 58 0.48 -10.44 8.07
C ILE A 58 -0.75 -9.72 8.60
N GLY A 59 -1.87 -10.36 8.55
CA GLY A 59 -3.13 -9.76 9.06
C GLY A 59 -4.29 -10.75 9.11
N THR A 60 -5.23 -10.47 9.93
CA THR A 60 -5.56 -9.25 10.68
C THR A 60 -4.97 -9.31 12.08
N ILE A 61 -4.25 -8.28 12.55
CA ILE A 61 -3.70 -8.23 13.92
C ILE A 61 -4.56 -7.40 14.88
N THR A 62 -5.47 -6.58 14.38
CA THR A 62 -6.42 -5.80 15.18
C THR A 62 -7.82 -5.91 14.59
N PRO A 63 -8.89 -6.03 15.40
CA PRO A 63 -10.25 -5.97 14.90
C PRO A 63 -10.58 -4.57 14.39
N CYS A 64 -11.64 -4.43 13.59
CA CYS A 64 -12.13 -3.14 13.13
C CYS A 64 -13.47 -2.80 13.79
N THR A 65 -13.52 -1.68 14.50
CA THR A 65 -14.73 -1.20 15.23
C THR A 65 -15.36 0.04 14.60
N THR A 66 -14.91 0.47 13.39
CA THR A 66 -15.58 1.59 12.70
C THR A 66 -17.05 1.28 12.49
N SER A 67 -17.93 2.21 12.83
CA SER A 67 -19.39 2.05 12.67
C SER A 67 -20.02 3.38 12.24
N PRO A 68 -20.65 3.44 11.05
CA PRO A 68 -20.75 2.37 10.03
C PRO A 68 -19.40 1.95 9.46
N PRO A 69 -19.27 0.74 8.87
CA PRO A 69 -18.06 0.32 8.20
C PRO A 69 -17.79 1.14 6.93
N CYS A 70 -16.53 1.20 6.49
CA CYS A 70 -16.17 1.84 5.22
C CYS A 70 -16.94 1.20 4.06
N MET A 71 -17.55 2.02 3.20
CA MET A 71 -18.48 1.57 2.17
C MET A 71 -17.86 0.69 1.07
N TYR A 72 -16.56 0.77 0.88
CA TYR A 72 -15.79 -0.01 -0.10
C TYR A 72 -15.11 -1.25 0.51
N CYS A 73 -15.09 -1.36 1.84
CA CYS A 73 -14.36 -2.42 2.53
C CYS A 73 -15.18 -3.70 2.58
N GLY A 74 -14.54 -4.85 2.35
CA GLY A 74 -15.18 -6.16 2.44
C GLY A 74 -15.87 -6.42 3.80
N ARG A 75 -15.51 -5.68 4.86
CA ARG A 75 -16.20 -5.73 6.15
C ARG A 75 -17.65 -5.25 6.07
N SER A 76 -17.99 -4.31 5.19
CA SER A 76 -19.38 -3.84 5.04
C SER A 76 -20.29 -4.92 4.46
N ALA A 77 -19.73 -5.83 3.63
CA ALA A 77 -20.44 -6.99 3.11
C ALA A 77 -20.39 -8.20 4.05
N ARG A 78 -19.30 -8.31 4.84
CA ARG A 78 -19.02 -9.44 5.72
C ARG A 78 -18.48 -8.94 7.05
N PRO A 79 -19.32 -8.58 8.02
CA PRO A 79 -18.92 -7.97 9.30
C PRO A 79 -17.87 -8.78 10.08
N GLU A 80 -17.93 -10.11 9.98
CA GLU A 80 -16.98 -11.04 10.61
C GLU A 80 -15.56 -10.96 10.04
N SER A 81 -15.35 -10.25 8.94
CA SER A 81 -14.06 -10.23 8.21
C SER A 81 -12.88 -9.73 9.03
N PHE A 82 -13.11 -8.97 10.08
CA PHE A 82 -12.07 -8.46 10.98
C PHE A 82 -12.31 -8.84 12.45
N SER A 83 -13.13 -9.86 12.71
CA SER A 83 -13.41 -10.33 14.07
C SER A 83 -12.35 -11.30 14.58
N ASN A 84 -11.81 -12.14 13.69
CA ASN A 84 -10.76 -13.09 14.02
C ASN A 84 -9.40 -12.46 13.75
N ILE A 85 -8.65 -12.19 14.81
CA ILE A 85 -7.28 -11.68 14.75
C ILE A 85 -6.29 -12.81 14.91
N LEU A 86 -5.09 -12.63 14.35
CA LEU A 86 -3.96 -13.55 14.53
C LEU A 86 -3.43 -13.47 15.96
N LYS A 87 -3.15 -14.62 16.54
CA LYS A 87 -2.46 -14.72 17.83
C LYS A 87 -0.95 -14.51 17.67
N PRO A 88 -0.22 -14.15 18.72
CA PRO A 88 1.23 -13.93 18.64
C PRO A 88 2.04 -15.09 18.04
N ASP A 89 1.68 -16.34 18.36
CA ASP A 89 2.31 -17.53 17.79
C ASP A 89 2.03 -17.72 16.29
N GLU A 90 0.82 -17.38 15.83
CA GLU A 90 0.45 -17.38 14.42
C GLU A 90 1.19 -16.26 13.66
N VAL A 91 1.35 -15.07 14.26
CA VAL A 91 2.15 -13.96 13.71
C VAL A 91 3.62 -14.36 13.60
N ALA A 92 4.19 -15.02 14.61
CA ALA A 92 5.55 -15.51 14.59
C ALA A 92 5.77 -16.57 13.50
N LEU A 93 4.84 -17.50 13.33
CA LEU A 93 4.88 -18.49 12.25
C LEU A 93 4.79 -17.82 10.87
N ALA A 94 3.88 -16.86 10.70
CA ALA A 94 3.73 -16.11 9.48
C ALA A 94 5.01 -15.35 9.11
N ALA A 95 5.67 -14.72 10.09
CA ALA A 95 6.92 -14.00 9.90
C ALA A 95 8.05 -14.93 9.39
N LYS A 96 8.19 -16.13 9.97
CA LYS A 96 9.16 -17.15 9.50
C LYS A 96 8.91 -17.57 8.07
N LEU A 97 7.64 -17.78 7.69
CA LEU A 97 7.28 -18.15 6.32
C LEU A 97 7.61 -17.03 5.32
N ILE A 98 7.35 -15.78 5.70
CA ILE A 98 7.67 -14.62 4.86
C ILE A 98 9.19 -14.48 4.70
N GLU A 99 9.95 -14.54 5.80
CA GLU A 99 11.42 -14.47 5.75
C GLU A 99 12.02 -15.60 4.88
N ALA A 100 11.46 -16.81 4.97
CA ALA A 100 11.91 -17.96 4.18
C ALA A 100 11.75 -17.74 2.66
N THR A 101 10.93 -16.80 2.22
CA THR A 101 10.83 -16.39 0.80
C THR A 101 11.95 -15.44 0.35
N GLY A 102 12.80 -14.98 1.26
CA GLY A 102 13.81 -13.95 1.02
C GLY A 102 13.27 -12.52 1.08
N THR A 103 11.96 -12.35 1.33
CA THR A 103 11.35 -11.04 1.56
C THR A 103 11.95 -10.40 2.82
N LYS A 104 12.28 -9.11 2.74
CA LYS A 104 12.99 -8.39 3.82
C LYS A 104 12.05 -7.56 4.69
N ARG A 105 10.82 -7.27 4.22
CA ARG A 105 9.86 -6.37 4.86
C ARG A 105 8.50 -7.02 5.03
N VAL A 106 7.81 -6.62 6.09
CA VAL A 106 6.46 -7.10 6.37
C VAL A 106 5.55 -5.99 6.90
N GLU A 107 4.35 -5.91 6.33
CA GLU A 107 3.23 -5.17 6.90
C GLU A 107 2.53 -6.00 7.97
N LEU A 108 2.34 -5.42 9.14
CA LEU A 108 1.38 -5.86 10.13
C LEU A 108 0.09 -5.07 9.95
N GLY A 109 -0.91 -5.68 9.29
CA GLY A 109 -2.14 -5.02 8.94
C GLY A 109 -3.33 -5.41 9.81
N GLY A 110 -4.24 -4.47 10.04
CA GLY A 110 -5.45 -4.69 10.82
C GLY A 110 -6.54 -3.68 10.59
N GLY A 111 -7.60 -3.76 11.38
CA GLY A 111 -8.68 -2.79 11.41
C GLY A 111 -8.41 -1.64 12.37
N THR A 112 -9.21 -0.59 12.28
CA THR A 112 -9.21 0.52 13.24
C THR A 112 -9.98 0.12 14.49
N LEU A 113 -9.28 0.01 15.61
CA LEU A 113 -9.85 -0.28 16.94
C LEU A 113 -9.92 1.00 17.76
N TRP A 114 -11.05 1.68 17.76
CA TRP A 114 -11.20 3.00 18.40
C TRP A 114 -10.99 3.02 19.92
N SER A 115 -11.12 1.88 20.59
CA SER A 115 -10.78 1.75 22.02
C SER A 115 -9.26 1.72 22.30
N GLY A 116 -8.42 1.72 21.27
CA GLY A 116 -6.97 1.63 21.36
C GLY A 116 -6.43 0.23 21.01
N ALA A 117 -5.31 0.19 20.31
CA ALA A 117 -4.71 -1.04 19.80
C ALA A 117 -3.27 -1.28 20.32
N ASP A 118 -2.80 -0.49 21.26
CA ASP A 118 -1.39 -0.47 21.70
C ASP A 118 -0.87 -1.88 22.06
N SER A 119 -1.55 -2.60 22.96
CA SER A 119 -1.10 -3.93 23.40
C SER A 119 -1.07 -4.95 22.27
N LEU A 120 -2.14 -5.02 21.47
CA LEU A 120 -2.23 -5.96 20.35
C LEU A 120 -1.11 -5.76 19.32
N VAL A 121 -0.84 -4.51 18.97
CA VAL A 121 0.20 -4.18 17.98
C VAL A 121 1.59 -4.42 18.54
N LEU A 122 1.86 -4.02 19.78
CA LEU A 122 3.14 -4.27 20.45
C LEU A 122 3.44 -5.76 20.60
N GLU A 123 2.44 -6.58 20.96
CA GLU A 123 2.57 -8.03 21.04
C GLU A 123 2.87 -8.65 19.67
N ALA A 124 2.15 -8.22 18.61
CA ALA A 124 2.40 -8.69 17.26
C ALA A 124 3.81 -8.33 16.76
N VAL A 125 4.30 -7.11 17.03
CA VAL A 125 5.66 -6.70 16.68
C VAL A 125 6.70 -7.53 17.43
N ARG A 126 6.53 -7.75 18.73
CA ARG A 126 7.42 -8.60 19.52
C ARG A 126 7.44 -10.04 19.00
N ALA A 127 6.28 -10.57 18.57
CA ALA A 127 6.19 -11.90 17.97
C ALA A 127 7.00 -12.00 16.67
N VAL A 128 6.93 -11.00 15.78
CA VAL A 128 7.79 -10.95 14.59
C VAL A 128 9.25 -10.89 14.97
N ARG A 129 9.64 -9.98 15.89
CA ARG A 129 11.03 -9.79 16.31
C ARG A 129 11.66 -11.03 16.93
N SER A 130 10.86 -11.84 17.64
CA SER A 130 11.34 -13.10 18.22
C SER A 130 11.54 -14.22 17.21
N ALA A 131 10.91 -14.12 16.04
CA ALA A 131 10.78 -15.21 15.08
C ALA A 131 11.58 -15.00 13.78
N ALA A 132 11.77 -13.75 13.33
CA ALA A 132 12.32 -13.41 12.04
C ALA A 132 13.04 -12.05 12.06
N ASN A 133 14.02 -11.89 11.17
CA ASN A 133 14.73 -10.63 10.94
C ASN A 133 14.11 -9.86 9.76
N LEU A 134 12.90 -9.33 9.96
CA LEU A 134 12.17 -8.57 8.97
C LEU A 134 12.09 -7.09 9.38
N GLU A 135 12.20 -6.18 8.43
CA GLU A 135 11.79 -4.79 8.61
C GLU A 135 10.26 -4.74 8.75
N VAL A 136 9.76 -4.23 9.86
CA VAL A 136 8.32 -4.21 10.18
C VAL A 136 7.75 -2.84 9.93
N TRP A 137 6.58 -2.78 9.29
CA TRP A 137 5.72 -1.62 9.26
C TRP A 137 4.29 -1.96 9.65
N VAL A 138 3.54 -0.99 10.18
CA VAL A 138 2.25 -1.19 10.84
C VAL A 138 1.16 -0.39 10.17
N ASN A 139 0.01 -1.02 9.88
CA ASN A 139 -1.16 -0.40 9.26
C ASN A 139 -2.45 -0.84 9.97
N VAL A 140 -2.83 -0.12 11.03
CA VAL A 140 -3.99 -0.45 11.90
C VAL A 140 -4.95 0.73 12.11
N GLY A 141 -4.76 1.82 11.35
CA GLY A 141 -5.51 3.06 11.55
C GLY A 141 -4.97 3.93 12.70
N PRO A 142 -5.63 5.06 13.02
CA PRO A 142 -5.15 6.05 13.97
C PRO A 142 -5.48 5.68 15.42
N CYS A 143 -5.26 4.42 15.81
CA CYS A 143 -5.66 3.86 17.10
C CYS A 143 -4.47 3.53 18.02
N LEU A 144 -3.28 4.06 17.70
CA LEU A 144 -2.08 3.94 18.54
C LEU A 144 -1.82 5.23 19.31
N SER A 145 -1.50 5.12 20.59
CA SER A 145 -1.05 6.24 21.40
C SER A 145 0.36 6.70 20.99
N ARG A 146 0.72 7.95 21.33
CA ARG A 146 2.09 8.44 21.15
C ARG A 146 3.10 7.56 21.85
N LYS A 147 2.79 7.09 23.08
CA LYS A 147 3.65 6.19 23.84
C LYS A 147 3.89 4.87 23.11
N ALA A 148 2.84 4.30 22.50
CA ALA A 148 2.98 3.08 21.70
C ALA A 148 3.84 3.32 20.45
N LEU A 149 3.71 4.48 19.78
CA LEU A 149 4.57 4.82 18.64
C LEU A 149 6.05 4.94 19.05
N GLU A 150 6.33 5.54 20.21
CA GLU A 150 7.69 5.63 20.75
C GLU A 150 8.26 4.24 21.08
N GLU A 151 7.44 3.36 21.65
CA GLU A 151 7.82 1.98 21.92
C GLU A 151 8.02 1.16 20.64
N LEU A 152 7.15 1.30 19.64
CA LEU A 152 7.33 0.69 18.32
C LEU A 152 8.65 1.10 17.67
N LYS A 153 9.02 2.38 17.78
CA LYS A 153 10.32 2.87 17.32
C LYS A 153 11.47 2.20 18.07
N SER A 154 11.37 2.06 19.38
CA SER A 154 12.39 1.36 20.20
C SER A 154 12.52 -0.13 19.84
N LEU A 155 11.42 -0.77 19.42
CA LEU A 155 11.39 -2.14 18.90
C LEU A 155 11.90 -2.25 17.45
N GLY A 156 12.33 -1.14 16.84
CA GLY A 156 12.89 -1.11 15.49
C GLY A 156 11.82 -1.18 14.38
N VAL A 157 10.56 -0.81 14.66
CA VAL A 157 9.57 -0.63 13.59
C VAL A 157 10.02 0.49 12.68
N ALA A 158 10.00 0.25 11.37
CA ALA A 158 10.49 1.20 10.39
C ALA A 158 9.45 2.26 10.02
N GLU A 159 8.20 1.82 9.79
CA GLU A 159 7.15 2.66 9.24
C GLU A 159 5.82 2.42 9.97
N VAL A 160 5.00 3.47 10.05
CA VAL A 160 3.60 3.39 10.47
C VAL A 160 2.72 4.08 9.44
N CYS A 161 1.58 3.47 9.15
CA CYS A 161 0.65 3.95 8.13
C CYS A 161 -0.48 4.78 8.73
N SER A 162 -0.76 5.92 8.12
CA SER A 162 -2.01 6.66 8.26
C SER A 162 -2.70 6.75 6.90
N SER A 163 -3.56 5.78 6.62
CA SER A 163 -4.32 5.71 5.34
C SER A 163 -5.45 6.71 5.33
N LEU A 164 -5.45 7.63 4.36
CA LEU A 164 -6.55 8.57 4.15
C LEU A 164 -7.49 8.12 3.03
N GLU A 165 -6.97 7.43 2.01
CA GLU A 165 -7.61 7.08 0.73
C GLU A 165 -7.96 8.31 -0.11
N THR A 166 -8.38 9.41 0.50
CA THR A 166 -8.60 10.72 -0.13
C THR A 166 -8.37 11.84 0.88
N ILE A 167 -7.80 12.97 0.41
CA ILE A 167 -7.66 14.20 1.19
C ILE A 167 -8.93 15.07 1.14
N ASN A 168 -9.86 14.76 0.25
CA ASN A 168 -11.15 15.45 0.21
C ASN A 168 -12.04 14.96 1.35
N GLU A 169 -12.18 15.80 2.39
CA GLU A 169 -12.90 15.45 3.61
C GLU A 169 -14.35 15.07 3.36
N LYS A 170 -15.02 15.71 2.38
CA LYS A 170 -16.40 15.38 2.03
C LYS A 170 -16.49 13.95 1.49
N ILE A 171 -15.64 13.58 0.54
CA ILE A 171 -15.57 12.23 -0.02
C ILE A 171 -15.17 11.23 1.07
N PHE A 172 -14.18 11.59 1.92
CA PHE A 172 -13.77 10.75 3.04
C PHE A 172 -14.96 10.39 3.93
N ARG A 173 -15.76 11.38 4.36
CA ARG A 173 -16.94 11.18 5.21
C ARG A 173 -18.02 10.33 4.53
N GLU A 174 -18.17 10.48 3.20
CA GLU A 174 -19.10 9.67 2.42
C GLU A 174 -18.70 8.19 2.38
N VAL A 175 -17.41 7.91 2.13
CA VAL A 175 -16.95 6.52 1.90
C VAL A 175 -16.43 5.83 3.15
N LYS A 176 -16.11 6.57 4.22
CA LYS A 176 -15.66 6.09 5.54
C LYS A 176 -16.48 6.69 6.68
N PRO A 177 -17.81 6.51 6.71
CA PRO A 177 -18.71 7.23 7.62
C PRO A 177 -18.47 6.97 9.11
N GLY A 178 -17.84 5.85 9.48
CA GLY A 178 -17.49 5.51 10.86
C GLY A 178 -16.02 5.79 11.22
N ASP A 179 -15.29 6.49 10.35
CA ASP A 179 -13.87 6.84 10.56
C ASP A 179 -13.74 8.36 10.80
N ASP A 180 -12.56 8.80 11.25
CA ASP A 180 -12.30 10.20 11.58
C ASP A 180 -11.14 10.74 10.73
N PHE A 181 -11.45 11.68 9.82
CA PHE A 181 -10.52 12.35 8.94
C PHE A 181 -9.43 13.10 9.73
N HIS A 182 -9.85 13.89 10.72
CA HIS A 182 -8.92 14.71 11.49
C HIS A 182 -8.00 13.87 12.39
N ALA A 183 -8.52 12.77 12.95
CA ALA A 183 -7.70 11.82 13.70
C ALA A 183 -6.60 11.22 12.80
N ARG A 184 -6.91 10.87 11.54
CA ARG A 184 -5.92 10.34 10.59
C ARG A 184 -4.88 11.37 10.19
N VAL A 185 -5.30 12.62 9.92
CA VAL A 185 -4.38 13.73 9.62
C VAL A 185 -3.46 14.02 10.81
N LYS A 186 -4.01 14.07 12.02
CA LYS A 186 -3.24 14.24 13.26
C LYS A 186 -2.27 13.09 13.48
N PHE A 187 -2.72 11.86 13.25
CA PHE A 187 -1.91 10.67 13.42
C PHE A 187 -0.70 10.65 12.47
N ALA A 188 -0.89 11.03 11.19
CA ALA A 188 0.22 11.17 10.24
C ALA A 188 1.31 12.12 10.76
N LYS A 189 0.93 13.27 11.31
CA LYS A 189 1.86 14.23 11.93
C LYS A 189 2.53 13.63 13.15
N THR A 190 1.78 12.95 14.03
CA THR A 190 2.34 12.31 15.24
C THR A 190 3.38 11.25 14.91
N ILE A 191 3.18 10.46 13.84
CA ILE A 191 4.16 9.48 13.36
C ILE A 191 5.50 10.18 13.03
N LYS A 192 5.44 11.29 12.29
CA LYS A 192 6.64 12.08 11.94
C LYS A 192 7.29 12.73 13.17
N ASP A 193 6.49 13.28 14.08
CA ASP A 193 6.98 13.89 15.32
C ASP A 193 7.74 12.93 16.23
N VAL A 194 7.33 11.65 16.25
CA VAL A 194 8.04 10.57 16.96
C VAL A 194 9.32 10.17 16.23
N GLY A 195 9.45 10.53 14.95
CA GLY A 195 10.59 10.19 14.10
C GLY A 195 10.51 8.77 13.51
N LEU A 196 9.31 8.25 13.31
CA LEU A 196 9.04 7.08 12.49
C LEU A 196 8.83 7.51 11.03
N LYS A 197 9.05 6.59 10.08
CA LYS A 197 8.67 6.81 8.71
C LYS A 197 7.15 6.77 8.57
N LEU A 198 6.61 7.70 7.78
CA LEU A 198 5.19 7.77 7.45
C LEU A 198 4.90 7.02 6.16
N ASN A 199 4.00 6.05 6.26
CA ASN A 199 3.30 5.48 5.11
C ASN A 199 1.90 6.09 5.00
N SER A 200 1.39 6.28 3.79
CA SER A 200 0.01 6.66 3.55
C SER A 200 -0.55 5.99 2.30
N VAL A 201 -1.87 5.91 2.20
CA VAL A 201 -2.56 5.26 1.08
C VAL A 201 -3.52 6.22 0.42
N MET A 202 -3.52 6.22 -0.92
CA MET A 202 -4.54 6.84 -1.77
C MET A 202 -5.30 5.77 -2.55
N MET A 203 -6.61 5.96 -2.71
CA MET A 203 -7.45 5.10 -3.54
C MET A 203 -7.98 5.89 -4.75
N VAL A 204 -7.47 5.58 -5.92
CA VAL A 204 -7.92 6.17 -7.19
C VAL A 204 -9.29 5.60 -7.56
N GLY A 205 -10.20 6.45 -8.03
CA GLY A 205 -11.55 6.04 -8.46
C GLY A 205 -12.60 5.97 -7.34
N ILE A 206 -12.25 6.34 -6.11
CA ILE A 206 -13.21 6.34 -4.98
C ILE A 206 -14.19 7.53 -5.00
N GLY A 207 -14.06 8.43 -5.97
CA GLY A 207 -14.87 9.65 -6.14
C GLY A 207 -14.06 10.94 -6.19
N SER A 208 -12.76 10.87 -5.93
CA SER A 208 -11.83 12.01 -6.00
C SER A 208 -11.60 12.48 -7.44
N SER A 209 -11.48 13.80 -7.62
CA SER A 209 -11.06 14.43 -8.86
C SER A 209 -9.53 14.44 -9.00
N TYR A 210 -9.02 14.83 -10.19
CA TYR A 210 -7.57 15.05 -10.36
C TYR A 210 -7.02 16.12 -9.43
N LYS A 211 -7.80 17.16 -9.17
CA LYS A 211 -7.42 18.18 -8.18
C LYS A 211 -7.27 17.57 -6.77
N ASP A 212 -8.20 16.70 -6.36
CA ASP A 212 -8.10 16.04 -5.04
C ASP A 212 -6.86 15.13 -4.96
N TYR A 213 -6.49 14.44 -6.05
CA TYR A 213 -5.27 13.64 -6.08
C TYR A 213 -4.03 14.52 -5.94
N VAL A 214 -3.96 15.64 -6.66
CA VAL A 214 -2.85 16.61 -6.55
C VAL A 214 -2.77 17.18 -5.14
N ASP A 215 -3.88 17.61 -4.57
CA ASP A 215 -3.93 18.15 -3.22
C ASP A 215 -3.45 17.10 -2.19
N HIS A 216 -3.80 15.82 -2.37
CA HIS A 216 -3.34 14.73 -1.51
C HIS A 216 -1.82 14.52 -1.63
N ILE A 217 -1.29 14.45 -2.85
CA ILE A 217 0.15 14.26 -3.11
C ILE A 217 0.96 15.41 -2.48
N PHE A 218 0.50 16.65 -2.64
CA PHE A 218 1.20 17.81 -2.09
C PHE A 218 1.07 17.92 -0.57
N TRP A 219 -0.07 17.54 0.01
CA TRP A 219 -0.19 17.41 1.45
C TRP A 219 0.79 16.36 2.01
N LEU A 220 0.93 15.22 1.34
CA LEU A 220 1.91 14.19 1.71
C LEU A 220 3.35 14.69 1.61
N LYS A 221 3.66 15.51 0.58
CA LYS A 221 4.96 16.17 0.45
C LYS A 221 5.23 17.11 1.64
N GLU A 222 4.25 17.91 2.03
CA GLU A 222 4.34 18.83 3.16
C GLU A 222 4.53 18.13 4.51
N VAL A 223 3.84 17.00 4.73
CA VAL A 223 4.00 16.18 5.95
C VAL A 223 5.30 15.37 5.93
N GLY A 224 5.92 15.20 4.77
CA GLY A 224 7.17 14.44 4.60
C GLY A 224 6.94 12.92 4.58
N VAL A 225 6.05 12.45 3.69
CA VAL A 225 5.80 11.01 3.49
C VAL A 225 7.06 10.29 3.03
N ASP A 226 7.31 9.11 3.57
CA ASP A 226 8.44 8.25 3.20
C ASP A 226 8.02 7.12 2.25
N HIS A 227 6.79 6.61 2.40
CA HIS A 227 6.21 5.58 1.56
C HIS A 227 4.75 5.95 1.22
N PHE A 228 4.45 6.04 -0.06
CA PHE A 228 3.12 6.36 -0.55
C PHE A 228 2.57 5.20 -1.37
N CYS A 229 1.55 4.53 -0.85
CA CYS A 229 0.89 3.41 -1.51
C CYS A 229 -0.33 3.90 -2.29
N ILE A 230 -0.41 3.56 -3.58
CA ILE A 230 -1.52 3.93 -4.44
C ILE A 230 -2.24 2.67 -4.88
N THR A 231 -3.56 2.65 -4.68
CA THR A 231 -4.43 1.54 -5.07
C THR A 231 -5.57 2.03 -5.95
N GLY A 232 -6.09 1.18 -6.83
CA GLY A 232 -7.33 1.43 -7.56
C GLY A 232 -8.54 0.98 -6.73
N PHE A 233 -9.60 1.76 -6.75
CA PHE A 233 -10.89 1.31 -6.26
C PHE A 233 -11.33 0.10 -7.09
N ASN A 234 -11.68 -0.97 -6.40
CA ASN A 234 -12.21 -2.20 -6.99
C ASN A 234 -13.49 -2.58 -6.24
N PRO A 235 -14.66 -2.58 -6.89
CA PRO A 235 -15.92 -2.86 -6.23
C PRO A 235 -15.95 -4.29 -5.69
N ILE A 236 -16.41 -4.44 -4.46
CA ILE A 236 -16.56 -5.74 -3.80
C ILE A 236 -18.04 -6.06 -3.68
N LEU A 237 -18.45 -7.23 -4.15
CA LEU A 237 -19.83 -7.70 -4.09
C LEU A 237 -20.37 -7.70 -2.64
N GLY A 238 -21.57 -7.16 -2.45
CA GLY A 238 -22.24 -7.02 -1.16
C GLY A 238 -21.84 -5.76 -0.39
N THR A 239 -20.89 -4.93 -0.91
CA THR A 239 -20.59 -3.62 -0.31
C THR A 239 -21.53 -2.53 -0.86
N PRO A 240 -21.73 -1.42 -0.13
CA PRO A 240 -22.53 -0.29 -0.64
C PRO A 240 -22.04 0.31 -1.96
N LEU A 241 -20.79 0.09 -2.32
CA LEU A 241 -20.18 0.58 -3.58
C LEU A 241 -19.99 -0.51 -4.63
N GLU A 242 -20.67 -1.65 -4.52
CA GLU A 242 -20.49 -2.80 -5.44
C GLU A 242 -20.80 -2.48 -6.91
N THR A 243 -21.67 -1.50 -7.17
CA THR A 243 -22.05 -1.10 -8.53
C THR A 243 -21.27 0.09 -9.08
N ARG A 244 -20.35 0.68 -8.27
CA ARG A 244 -19.52 1.80 -8.71
C ARG A 244 -18.47 1.30 -9.71
N MET A 245 -18.24 2.07 -10.77
CA MET A 245 -17.22 1.77 -11.76
C MET A 245 -15.83 1.66 -11.09
N PRO A 246 -15.05 0.59 -11.36
CA PRO A 246 -13.68 0.48 -10.85
C PRO A 246 -12.76 1.52 -11.49
N ALA A 247 -11.66 1.86 -10.82
CA ALA A 247 -10.57 2.58 -11.45
C ALA A 247 -9.88 1.69 -12.50
N THR A 248 -9.53 2.29 -13.63
CA THR A 248 -8.73 1.58 -14.63
C THR A 248 -7.26 1.54 -14.20
N SER A 249 -6.53 0.48 -14.58
CA SER A 249 -5.10 0.38 -14.31
C SER A 249 -4.30 1.55 -14.93
N TYR A 250 -4.78 2.13 -16.04
CA TYR A 250 -4.19 3.34 -16.64
C TYR A 250 -4.36 4.58 -15.78
N GLU A 251 -5.55 4.80 -15.19
CA GLU A 251 -5.77 5.93 -14.27
C GLU A 251 -4.90 5.82 -13.03
N VAL A 252 -4.81 4.62 -12.46
CA VAL A 252 -3.93 4.37 -11.31
C VAL A 252 -2.47 4.64 -11.66
N ALA A 253 -1.99 4.12 -12.80
CA ALA A 253 -0.63 4.33 -13.26
C ALA A 253 -0.33 5.81 -13.55
N LYS A 254 -1.28 6.55 -14.12
CA LYS A 254 -1.14 7.99 -14.34
C LYS A 254 -0.95 8.76 -13.02
N VAL A 255 -1.72 8.44 -11.99
CA VAL A 255 -1.58 9.04 -10.66
C VAL A 255 -0.25 8.63 -10.02
N ILE A 256 0.19 7.38 -10.18
CA ILE A 256 1.52 6.91 -9.74
C ILE A 256 2.62 7.75 -10.40
N ALA A 257 2.54 7.99 -11.70
CA ALA A 257 3.55 8.75 -12.43
C ALA A 257 3.67 10.19 -11.92
N VAL A 258 2.55 10.90 -11.78
CA VAL A 258 2.56 12.26 -11.22
C VAL A 258 3.05 12.25 -9.77
N SER A 259 2.66 11.25 -8.97
CA SER A 259 3.16 11.11 -7.60
C SER A 259 4.69 10.95 -7.56
N ARG A 260 5.28 10.18 -8.48
CA ARG A 260 6.74 10.04 -8.59
C ARG A 260 7.43 11.35 -8.94
N LEU A 261 6.85 12.12 -9.87
CA LEU A 261 7.42 13.41 -10.25
C LEU A 261 7.40 14.44 -9.11
N VAL A 262 6.40 14.38 -8.22
CA VAL A 262 6.26 15.29 -7.06
C VAL A 262 7.00 14.76 -5.83
N LEU A 263 6.88 13.45 -5.53
CA LEU A 263 7.47 12.78 -4.34
C LEU A 263 8.76 12.03 -4.71
N ARG A 264 9.64 12.67 -5.42
CA ARG A 264 10.81 12.11 -6.10
C ARG A 264 11.54 10.99 -5.34
N LYS A 265 11.79 11.17 -4.03
CA LYS A 265 12.60 10.28 -3.18
C LYS A 265 11.80 9.30 -2.33
N ALA A 266 10.47 9.45 -2.25
CA ALA A 266 9.63 8.53 -1.50
C ALA A 266 9.56 7.16 -2.18
N ASP A 267 9.36 6.10 -1.41
CA ASP A 267 8.92 4.83 -1.98
C ASP A 267 7.49 5.00 -2.52
N ILE A 268 7.28 4.69 -3.79
CA ILE A 268 5.93 4.64 -4.36
C ILE A 268 5.51 3.18 -4.42
N GLY A 269 4.57 2.84 -3.53
CA GLY A 269 4.04 1.49 -3.41
C GLY A 269 2.75 1.30 -4.22
N ILE A 270 2.44 0.03 -4.51
CA ILE A 270 1.20 -0.37 -5.14
C ILE A 270 0.41 -1.20 -4.14
N GLY A 271 -0.81 -0.75 -3.84
CA GLY A 271 -1.79 -1.55 -3.10
C GLY A 271 -2.65 -2.39 -4.04
N GLY A 272 -3.19 -3.49 -3.51
CA GLY A 272 -4.16 -4.31 -4.24
C GLY A 272 -3.61 -5.15 -5.39
N ILE A 273 -2.30 -5.30 -5.55
CA ILE A 273 -1.69 -6.16 -6.58
C ILE A 273 -2.22 -7.60 -6.52
N MET A 274 -2.56 -8.09 -5.34
CA MET A 274 -3.19 -9.39 -5.15
C MET A 274 -4.61 -9.45 -5.77
N ASN A 275 -5.22 -8.31 -6.07
CA ASN A 275 -6.52 -8.21 -6.74
C ASN A 275 -6.37 -7.89 -8.24
N ASP A 276 -5.35 -7.13 -8.62
CA ASP A 276 -5.06 -6.74 -10.00
C ASP A 276 -3.56 -6.82 -10.31
N PRO A 277 -3.02 -8.02 -10.62
CA PRO A 277 -1.63 -8.16 -11.01
C PRO A 277 -1.30 -7.51 -12.36
N GLN A 278 -2.28 -7.13 -13.18
CA GLN A 278 -2.07 -6.41 -14.45
C GLN A 278 -1.66 -4.95 -14.21
N LEU A 279 -1.97 -4.39 -13.06
CA LEU A 279 -1.52 -3.06 -12.67
C LEU A 279 0.01 -3.00 -12.51
N LEU A 280 0.65 -4.08 -12.09
CA LEU A 280 2.08 -4.06 -11.75
C LEU A 280 3.00 -3.60 -12.90
N PRO A 281 2.89 -4.11 -14.14
CA PRO A 281 3.71 -3.63 -15.25
C PRO A 281 3.53 -2.14 -15.51
N LEU A 282 2.30 -1.65 -15.54
CA LEU A 282 1.99 -0.24 -15.76
C LEU A 282 2.52 0.65 -14.63
N ALA A 283 2.40 0.19 -13.40
CA ALA A 283 2.88 0.93 -12.24
C ALA A 283 4.41 1.01 -12.21
N ILE A 284 5.13 -0.05 -12.59
CA ILE A 284 6.59 -0.04 -12.75
C ILE A 284 7.00 0.98 -13.82
N MET A 285 6.33 0.98 -14.98
CA MET A 285 6.56 1.99 -16.03
C MET A 285 6.28 3.40 -15.52
N ALA A 286 5.28 3.57 -14.67
CA ALA A 286 4.90 4.82 -14.03
C ALA A 286 5.78 5.22 -12.84
N GLY A 287 6.87 4.49 -12.55
CA GLY A 287 7.84 4.87 -11.53
C GLY A 287 7.59 4.32 -10.13
N ALA A 288 6.71 3.32 -9.96
CA ALA A 288 6.60 2.58 -8.72
C ALA A 288 7.82 1.69 -8.48
N ASN A 289 8.17 1.46 -7.22
CA ASN A 289 9.34 0.68 -6.80
C ASN A 289 9.08 -0.28 -5.65
N ARG A 290 7.81 -0.45 -5.20
CA ARG A 290 7.48 -1.29 -4.05
C ARG A 290 6.08 -1.91 -4.19
N ALA A 291 5.89 -3.15 -3.72
CA ALA A 291 4.57 -3.78 -3.65
C ALA A 291 4.51 -4.90 -2.60
N ILE A 292 3.30 -5.12 -2.04
CA ILE A 292 2.98 -6.31 -1.27
C ILE A 292 2.65 -7.43 -2.27
N HIS A 293 3.36 -8.55 -2.19
CA HIS A 293 3.26 -9.65 -3.15
C HIS A 293 2.98 -11.01 -2.51
N LEU A 294 3.00 -11.10 -1.19
CA LEU A 294 2.61 -12.29 -0.46
C LEU A 294 1.93 -11.91 0.85
N GLY A 295 1.11 -12.82 1.37
CA GLY A 295 0.42 -12.56 2.63
C GLY A 295 0.06 -13.82 3.38
N VAL A 296 0.00 -13.70 4.71
CA VAL A 296 -0.54 -14.70 5.61
C VAL A 296 -1.75 -14.12 6.33
N HIS A 297 -2.87 -14.80 6.24
CA HIS A 297 -4.15 -14.37 6.80
C HIS A 297 -4.82 -15.50 7.55
N VAL A 298 -5.78 -15.15 8.42
CA VAL A 298 -6.77 -16.13 8.87
C VAL A 298 -7.54 -16.63 7.65
N HIS A 299 -7.64 -17.96 7.48
CA HIS A 299 -8.38 -18.53 6.36
C HIS A 299 -9.85 -18.09 6.41
N ARG A 300 -10.35 -17.62 5.26
CA ARG A 300 -11.76 -17.25 5.06
C ARG A 300 -12.29 -17.91 3.81
N PRO A 301 -13.28 -18.83 3.93
CA PRO A 301 -13.89 -19.47 2.78
C PRO A 301 -14.36 -18.44 1.74
N GLY A 302 -14.02 -18.66 0.47
CA GLY A 302 -14.46 -17.84 -0.66
C GLY A 302 -13.75 -16.48 -0.85
N ARG A 303 -12.81 -16.09 0.01
CA ARG A 303 -12.10 -14.81 -0.15
C ARG A 303 -11.23 -14.75 -1.40
N TRP A 304 -10.58 -15.85 -1.74
CA TRP A 304 -9.62 -15.95 -2.84
C TRP A 304 -10.10 -16.86 -3.99
N ALA A 305 -11.37 -17.28 -3.99
CA ALA A 305 -11.91 -18.22 -4.98
C ALA A 305 -12.04 -17.63 -6.40
N GLN A 306 -11.80 -16.34 -6.61
CA GLN A 306 -12.00 -15.70 -7.89
C GLN A 306 -10.66 -15.34 -8.55
N GLY A 307 -10.08 -16.31 -9.28
CA GLY A 307 -9.34 -15.95 -10.49
C GLY A 307 -7.91 -15.48 -10.34
N TYR A 308 -7.17 -15.76 -9.24
CA TYR A 308 -5.73 -15.49 -9.21
C TYR A 308 -4.98 -16.48 -10.11
N LYS A 309 -4.61 -16.01 -11.30
CA LYS A 309 -3.67 -16.73 -12.15
C LYS A 309 -2.29 -16.70 -11.48
N CYS A 310 -1.70 -17.85 -11.24
CA CYS A 310 -0.33 -17.99 -10.72
C CYS A 310 -0.14 -17.68 -9.24
N VAL A 311 -1.14 -17.88 -8.39
CA VAL A 311 -1.02 -17.78 -6.95
C VAL A 311 -0.73 -19.14 -6.35
N GLU A 312 0.37 -19.28 -5.64
CA GLU A 312 0.52 -20.38 -4.71
C GLU A 312 -0.30 -20.06 -3.45
N SER A 313 -1.30 -20.89 -3.16
CA SER A 313 -2.08 -20.78 -1.92
C SER A 313 -1.91 -22.07 -1.13
N LYS A 314 -1.54 -21.96 0.14
CA LYS A 314 -1.48 -23.08 1.08
C LYS A 314 -2.26 -22.76 2.34
N ARG A 315 -3.01 -23.75 2.83
CA ARG A 315 -3.73 -23.70 4.09
C ARG A 315 -3.01 -24.54 5.12
N PHE A 316 -2.84 -24.00 6.31
CA PHE A 316 -2.22 -24.69 7.44
C PHE A 316 -2.70 -24.07 8.76
N ASN A 317 -3.05 -24.89 9.74
CA ASN A 317 -3.44 -24.47 11.09
C ASN A 317 -4.45 -23.29 11.13
N GLY A 318 -5.45 -23.29 10.24
CA GLY A 318 -6.45 -22.23 10.15
C GLY A 318 -5.98 -20.94 9.45
N LEU A 319 -4.72 -20.90 9.01
CA LEU A 319 -4.14 -19.80 8.25
C LEU A 319 -4.15 -20.10 6.75
N GLU A 320 -4.11 -19.06 5.95
CA GLU A 320 -3.92 -19.11 4.50
C GLU A 320 -2.70 -18.27 4.11
N PHE A 321 -1.76 -18.91 3.45
CA PHE A 321 -0.61 -18.28 2.83
C PHE A 321 -0.91 -18.08 1.34
N VAL A 322 -0.75 -16.87 0.85
CA VAL A 322 -0.95 -16.49 -0.55
C VAL A 322 0.32 -15.86 -1.08
N ASN A 323 0.85 -16.37 -2.19
CA ASN A 323 2.14 -15.99 -2.74
C ASN A 323 2.06 -15.66 -4.23
N LEU A 324 2.35 -14.42 -4.59
CA LEU A 324 2.49 -13.92 -5.96
C LEU A 324 3.96 -13.68 -6.35
N LEU A 325 4.90 -13.97 -5.45
CA LEU A 325 6.32 -13.66 -5.64
C LEU A 325 6.88 -14.15 -6.98
N PRO A 326 6.62 -15.39 -7.44
CA PRO A 326 7.14 -15.86 -8.73
C PRO A 326 6.67 -15.00 -9.91
N LEU A 327 5.41 -14.58 -9.91
CA LEU A 327 4.86 -13.71 -10.95
C LEU A 327 5.45 -12.30 -10.85
N THR A 328 5.52 -11.75 -9.64
CA THR A 328 6.04 -10.39 -9.41
C THR A 328 7.50 -10.27 -9.82
N VAL A 329 8.35 -11.22 -9.45
CA VAL A 329 9.76 -11.25 -9.87
C VAL A 329 9.88 -11.31 -11.39
N ARG A 330 9.11 -12.18 -12.06
CA ARG A 330 9.12 -12.28 -13.51
C ARG A 330 8.72 -10.97 -14.20
N ILE A 331 7.72 -10.26 -13.67
CA ILE A 331 7.30 -8.96 -14.21
C ILE A 331 8.41 -7.93 -13.99
N VAL A 332 8.93 -7.81 -12.78
CA VAL A 332 9.99 -6.84 -12.42
C VAL A 332 11.22 -7.00 -13.33
N GLU A 333 11.68 -8.23 -13.51
CA GLU A 333 12.83 -8.53 -14.39
C GLU A 333 12.51 -8.28 -15.87
N GLY A 334 11.28 -8.60 -16.30
CA GLY A 334 10.81 -8.30 -17.65
C GLY A 334 10.68 -6.80 -17.95
N MET A 335 10.63 -5.98 -16.92
CA MET A 335 10.59 -4.51 -17.00
C MET A 335 11.97 -3.87 -16.74
N SER A 336 13.07 -4.64 -16.87
CA SER A 336 14.44 -4.19 -16.68
C SER A 336 14.75 -3.60 -15.30
N MET A 337 13.96 -3.95 -14.29
CA MET A 337 14.28 -3.68 -12.89
C MET A 337 14.96 -4.89 -12.24
N HIS A 338 15.65 -4.65 -11.14
CA HIS A 338 16.27 -5.70 -10.35
C HIS A 338 15.39 -6.08 -9.16
N ALA A 339 15.14 -7.37 -8.97
CA ALA A 339 14.59 -7.86 -7.72
C ALA A 339 15.64 -7.69 -6.60
N GLU A 340 15.19 -7.44 -5.39
CA GLU A 340 16.06 -7.36 -4.21
C GLU A 340 16.88 -8.64 -4.03
N ASP A 341 18.10 -8.49 -3.52
CA ASP A 341 18.97 -9.63 -3.22
C ASP A 341 18.33 -10.62 -2.24
N GLY A 342 18.48 -11.89 -2.51
CA GLY A 342 17.91 -12.96 -1.71
C GLY A 342 16.56 -13.49 -2.22
N ILE A 343 15.76 -12.68 -2.88
CA ILE A 343 14.44 -13.09 -3.42
C ILE A 343 14.57 -14.26 -4.40
N LYS A 344 15.53 -14.24 -5.33
CA LYS A 344 15.75 -15.32 -6.30
C LYS A 344 16.10 -16.67 -5.67
N LYS A 345 16.74 -16.66 -4.50
CA LYS A 345 17.12 -17.90 -3.79
C LYS A 345 15.91 -18.57 -3.14
N ALA A 346 14.92 -17.79 -2.75
CA ALA A 346 13.73 -18.28 -2.08
C ALA A 346 12.72 -18.98 -3.02
N LEU A 347 12.71 -18.67 -4.32
CA LEU A 347 11.78 -19.27 -5.30
C LEU A 347 11.93 -20.80 -5.47
N ARG A 348 12.99 -21.42 -4.93
CA ARG A 348 13.30 -22.85 -5.17
C ARG A 348 12.94 -23.78 -4.03
N GLY A 349 12.33 -23.35 -2.93
CA GLY A 349 12.19 -24.28 -1.83
C GLY A 349 11.37 -23.95 -0.59
N VAL A 350 10.59 -22.91 -0.58
CA VAL A 350 9.84 -22.50 0.65
C VAL A 350 8.86 -23.57 1.14
N PHE A 351 8.43 -24.47 0.25
CA PHE A 351 7.43 -25.51 0.55
C PHE A 351 7.77 -26.90 -0.07
N LYS A 352 9.05 -27.20 -0.25
CA LYS A 352 9.44 -28.60 -0.56
C LYS A 352 9.44 -29.46 0.68
#